data_b32d84c838748d8658b52e0173fc7d5b
#
_entry.id   b32d84c838748d8658b52e0173fc7d5b
#
_cell.length_a   1.000
_cell.length_b   1.000
_cell.length_c   1.000
_cell.angle_alpha   90.00
_cell.angle_beta   90.00
_cell.angle_gamma   90.00
#
_symmetry.space_group_name_H-M   'P 1'
#
loop_
_entity.id
_entity.type
_entity.pdbx_description
1 polymer ?
#
loop_
_entity_poly.entity_id
_entity_poly.type
_entity_poly.pdbx_seq_one_letter_code
_entity_poly.pdbx_strand_id
1 'polypeptide(L)'
;ELGGWDKKGVDRAPLAAGIVADNCPETGIDHCRRVVRMCQLAYDELGGWANEISKLDHDTLICGAVLHDIGKFLEYDIKDGKACHSEMGKYYNHVVSGAYIAKSNGLPDKIVHMILEHSDMQSPANTYDYPELMMMKKLDHMCFSIAWMAYPCK
;
A
#
# COMPACT_ATOMS: atom_id res chain seq x y z
N GLU A 1 10.81 4.99 -16.40
CA GLU A 1 9.80 6.06 -16.28
C GLU A 1 8.49 5.44 -15.79
N LEU A 2 8.22 5.55 -14.50
CA LEU A 2 6.92 5.20 -13.90
C LEU A 2 5.89 6.34 -14.19
N GLY A 3 5.87 6.85 -15.41
CA GLY A 3 4.95 7.88 -15.87
C GLY A 3 3.52 7.38 -16.09
N GLY A 4 3.08 6.43 -15.28
CA GLY A 4 1.76 5.81 -15.44
C GLY A 4 0.70 6.35 -14.51
N TRP A 5 1.07 6.92 -13.36
CA TRP A 5 0.10 7.40 -12.40
C TRP A 5 -0.74 8.54 -13.00
N ASP A 6 -0.10 9.56 -13.55
CA ASP A 6 -0.80 10.72 -14.10
C ASP A 6 -1.60 10.42 -15.37
N LYS A 7 -1.17 9.46 -16.17
CA LYS A 7 -1.80 9.17 -17.46
C LYS A 7 -3.06 8.33 -17.37
N LYS A 8 -3.22 7.54 -16.31
CA LYS A 8 -4.38 6.67 -16.12
C LYS A 8 -5.42 7.23 -15.15
N GLY A 9 -5.11 8.29 -14.40
CA GLY A 9 -5.98 8.83 -13.36
C GLY A 9 -6.17 7.90 -12.17
N VAL A 10 -5.37 6.82 -12.09
CA VAL A 10 -5.44 5.83 -11.00
C VAL A 10 -5.00 6.43 -9.67
N ASP A 11 -4.14 7.46 -9.71
CA ASP A 11 -3.77 8.28 -8.56
C ASP A 11 -4.97 8.96 -7.89
N ARG A 12 -6.03 9.23 -8.68
CA ARG A 12 -7.30 9.80 -8.24
C ARG A 12 -8.39 8.75 -8.02
N ALA A 13 -8.07 7.49 -8.23
CA ALA A 13 -8.99 6.42 -7.93
C ALA A 13 -9.32 6.40 -6.42
N PRO A 14 -10.54 6.01 -6.05
CA PRO A 14 -10.86 5.78 -4.66
C PRO A 14 -9.87 4.83 -4.03
N LEU A 15 -9.58 5.07 -2.76
CA LEU A 15 -8.62 4.32 -1.96
C LEU A 15 -8.80 2.80 -2.08
N ALA A 16 -10.05 2.35 -2.16
CA ALA A 16 -10.41 0.97 -2.41
C ALA A 16 -11.77 0.92 -3.13
N ALA A 17 -11.75 0.57 -4.41
CA ALA A 17 -12.97 0.48 -5.22
C ALA A 17 -13.98 -0.49 -4.60
N GLY A 18 -15.22 -0.04 -4.41
CA GLY A 18 -16.30 -0.83 -3.82
C GLY A 18 -16.28 -0.93 -2.28
N ILE A 19 -15.28 -0.39 -1.59
CA ILE A 19 -15.19 -0.39 -0.13
C ILE A 19 -15.30 1.03 0.43
N VAL A 20 -14.53 1.97 -0.14
CA VAL A 20 -14.61 3.39 0.18
C VAL A 20 -15.44 4.09 -0.89
N ALA A 21 -16.33 4.98 -0.48
CA ALA A 21 -17.22 5.69 -1.39
C ALA A 21 -16.45 6.59 -2.38
N ASP A 22 -16.94 6.66 -3.62
CA ASP A 22 -16.31 7.44 -4.71
C ASP A 22 -16.14 8.94 -4.40
N ASN A 23 -16.90 9.48 -3.45
CA ASN A 23 -16.80 10.87 -3.01
C ASN A 23 -15.80 11.07 -1.84
N CYS A 24 -15.05 10.06 -1.46
CA CYS A 24 -13.96 10.21 -0.51
C CYS A 24 -12.91 11.18 -1.08
N PRO A 25 -12.53 12.24 -0.34
CA PRO A 25 -11.57 13.22 -0.84
C PRO A 25 -10.15 12.69 -0.90
N GLU A 26 -9.85 11.57 -0.25
CA GLU A 26 -8.53 10.96 -0.23
C GLU A 26 -8.35 10.05 -1.45
N THR A 27 -7.29 10.29 -2.20
CA THR A 27 -6.89 9.46 -3.34
C THR A 27 -5.92 8.36 -2.90
N GLY A 28 -5.68 7.37 -3.76
CA GLY A 28 -4.68 6.33 -3.50
C GLY A 28 -3.29 6.90 -3.25
N ILE A 29 -2.89 7.96 -3.98
CA ILE A 29 -1.58 8.61 -3.77
C ILE A 29 -1.52 9.40 -2.46
N ASP A 30 -2.62 10.03 -2.04
CA ASP A 30 -2.68 10.73 -0.76
C ASP A 30 -2.57 9.75 0.40
N HIS A 31 -3.21 8.59 0.27
CA HIS A 31 -3.07 7.47 1.19
C HIS A 31 -1.61 7.01 1.30
N CYS A 32 -0.96 6.67 0.20
CA CYS A 32 0.44 6.26 0.22
C CYS A 32 1.34 7.31 0.89
N ARG A 33 1.17 8.59 0.54
CA ARG A 33 1.91 9.69 1.18
C ARG A 33 1.66 9.78 2.67
N ARG A 34 0.43 9.53 3.11
CA ARG A 34 0.06 9.53 4.52
C ARG A 34 0.73 8.36 5.24
N VAL A 35 0.67 7.15 4.69
CA VAL A 35 1.31 5.97 5.27
C VAL A 35 2.82 6.20 5.43
N VAL A 36 3.49 6.72 4.40
CA VAL A 36 4.93 7.07 4.49
C VAL A 36 5.21 8.05 5.62
N ARG A 37 4.42 9.13 5.73
CA ARG A 37 4.58 10.12 6.82
C ARG A 37 4.35 9.51 8.19
N MET A 38 3.35 8.64 8.32
CA MET A 38 3.06 7.96 9.58
C MET A 38 4.17 6.97 9.95
N CYS A 39 4.73 6.26 8.99
CA CYS A 39 5.90 5.40 9.20
C CYS A 39 7.12 6.19 9.65
N GLN A 40 7.38 7.35 9.05
CA GLN A 40 8.47 8.23 9.46
C GLN A 40 8.28 8.72 10.91
N LEU A 41 7.10 9.26 11.23
CA LEU A 41 6.80 9.75 12.58
C LEU A 41 6.88 8.62 13.62
N ALA A 42 6.35 7.45 13.30
CA ALA A 42 6.44 6.29 14.19
C ALA A 42 7.88 5.82 14.38
N TYR A 43 8.71 5.87 13.33
CA TYR A 43 10.12 5.57 13.44
C TYR A 43 10.85 6.58 14.34
N ASP A 44 10.57 7.88 14.16
CA ASP A 44 11.20 8.95 14.95
C ASP A 44 10.87 8.80 16.45
N GLU A 45 9.65 8.40 16.79
CA GLU A 45 9.20 8.24 18.19
C GLU A 45 9.59 6.88 18.80
N LEU A 46 9.45 5.81 18.03
CA LEU A 46 9.58 4.44 18.52
C LEU A 46 10.89 3.77 18.10
N GLY A 47 11.59 4.32 17.08
CA GLY A 47 12.75 3.67 16.47
C GLY A 47 13.88 3.39 17.44
N GLY A 48 14.15 4.30 18.39
CA GLY A 48 15.13 4.10 19.44
C GLY A 48 14.80 2.88 20.30
N TRP A 49 13.58 2.84 20.84
CA TRP A 49 13.08 1.72 21.61
C TRP A 49 12.99 0.42 20.81
N ALA A 50 12.46 0.50 19.59
CA ALA A 50 12.33 -0.68 18.72
C ALA A 50 13.70 -1.27 18.36
N ASN A 51 14.73 -0.43 18.16
CA ASN A 51 16.08 -0.89 17.87
C ASN A 51 16.76 -1.61 19.04
N GLU A 52 16.41 -1.25 20.27
CA GLU A 52 16.89 -1.95 21.48
C GLU A 52 16.39 -3.41 21.53
N ILE A 53 15.20 -3.66 21.01
CA ILE A 53 14.54 -4.98 21.11
C ILE A 53 14.53 -5.77 19.80
N SER A 54 14.55 -5.15 18.63
CA SER A 54 14.30 -5.86 17.37
C SER A 54 14.99 -5.32 16.12
N LYS A 55 15.89 -4.34 16.23
CA LYS A 55 16.68 -3.79 15.10
C LYS A 55 15.82 -3.34 13.91
N LEU A 56 14.95 -2.37 14.15
CA LEU A 56 14.12 -1.76 13.12
C LEU A 56 14.98 -1.03 12.07
N ASP A 57 14.86 -1.42 10.81
CA ASP A 57 15.58 -0.80 9.68
C ASP A 57 14.73 0.29 9.03
N HIS A 58 15.19 1.54 9.13
CA HIS A 58 14.50 2.71 8.60
C HIS A 58 14.26 2.63 7.10
N ASP A 59 15.30 2.31 6.33
CA ASP A 59 15.20 2.34 4.86
C ASP A 59 14.26 1.26 4.35
N THR A 60 14.28 0.09 4.97
CA THR A 60 13.33 -0.98 4.69
C THR A 60 11.89 -0.54 4.99
N LEU A 61 11.65 0.08 6.16
CA LEU A 61 10.32 0.56 6.54
C LEU A 61 9.79 1.58 5.53
N ILE A 62 10.58 2.59 5.21
CA ILE A 62 10.16 3.67 4.30
C ILE A 62 9.98 3.15 2.86
N CYS A 63 10.91 2.33 2.37
CA CYS A 63 10.79 1.72 1.05
C CYS A 63 9.53 0.86 0.93
N GLY A 64 9.25 0.03 1.92
CA GLY A 64 8.01 -0.74 1.99
C GLY A 64 6.77 0.16 1.99
N ALA A 65 6.75 1.20 2.81
CA ALA A 65 5.64 2.15 2.89
C ALA A 65 5.40 2.90 1.57
N VAL A 66 6.46 3.24 0.82
CA VAL A 66 6.32 3.89 -0.50
C VAL A 66 5.70 2.95 -1.53
N LEU A 67 6.04 1.66 -1.47
CA LEU A 67 5.74 0.70 -2.53
C LEU A 67 4.59 -0.27 -2.21
N HIS A 68 4.04 -0.27 -0.98
CA HIS A 68 3.05 -1.27 -0.58
C HIS A 68 1.89 -1.39 -1.58
N ASP A 69 1.41 -0.30 -2.09
CA ASP A 69 0.26 -0.19 -2.99
C ASP A 69 0.63 -0.04 -4.49
N ILE A 70 1.90 -0.20 -4.87
CA ILE A 70 2.36 0.00 -6.26
C ILE A 70 1.57 -0.85 -7.27
N GLY A 71 1.09 -2.01 -6.88
CA GLY A 71 0.32 -2.90 -7.73
C GLY A 71 -1.06 -2.39 -8.11
N LYS A 72 -1.62 -1.40 -7.40
CA LYS A 72 -2.91 -0.79 -7.73
C LYS A 72 -2.94 -0.18 -9.14
N PHE A 73 -1.78 0.20 -9.68
CA PHE A 73 -1.66 0.62 -11.08
C PHE A 73 -1.99 -0.45 -12.10
N LEU A 74 -1.73 -1.70 -11.76
CA LEU A 74 -2.03 -2.82 -12.62
C LEU A 74 -3.41 -3.42 -12.30
N GLU A 75 -3.86 -3.29 -11.05
CA GLU A 75 -5.16 -3.80 -10.62
C GLU A 75 -6.33 -2.98 -11.14
N TYR A 76 -6.18 -1.64 -11.20
CA TYR A 76 -7.29 -0.75 -11.55
C TYR A 76 -7.09 -0.02 -12.87
N ASP A 77 -8.22 0.27 -13.52
CA ASP A 77 -8.39 1.20 -14.64
C ASP A 77 -9.50 2.21 -14.32
N ILE A 78 -9.52 3.31 -15.05
CA ILE A 78 -10.62 4.29 -15.00
C ILE A 78 -11.42 4.19 -16.29
N LYS A 79 -12.71 3.85 -16.18
CA LYS A 79 -13.68 3.86 -17.27
C LYS A 79 -14.83 4.78 -16.92
N ASP A 80 -15.13 5.71 -17.81
CA ASP A 80 -16.20 6.71 -17.61
C ASP A 80 -16.08 7.47 -16.27
N GLY A 81 -14.86 7.77 -15.85
CA GLY A 81 -14.56 8.46 -14.60
C GLY A 81 -14.71 7.61 -13.32
N LYS A 82 -14.94 6.30 -13.45
CA LYS A 82 -15.07 5.37 -12.33
C LYS A 82 -13.94 4.36 -12.32
N ALA A 83 -13.46 4.06 -11.11
CA ALA A 83 -12.49 2.99 -10.93
C ALA A 83 -13.15 1.62 -11.19
N CYS A 84 -12.46 0.77 -11.93
CA CYS A 84 -12.86 -0.61 -12.19
C CYS A 84 -11.60 -1.49 -12.23
N HIS A 85 -11.78 -2.80 -12.13
CA HIS A 85 -10.66 -3.71 -12.34
C HIS A 85 -10.18 -3.63 -13.80
N SER A 86 -8.86 -3.56 -13.97
CA SER A 86 -8.20 -3.73 -15.26
C SER A 86 -8.36 -5.18 -15.77
N GLU A 87 -7.94 -5.47 -17.00
CA GLU A 87 -7.88 -6.86 -17.46
C GLU A 87 -6.97 -7.72 -16.60
N MET A 88 -5.85 -7.17 -16.12
CA MET A 88 -4.94 -7.86 -15.20
C MET A 88 -5.55 -7.98 -13.79
N GLY A 89 -6.23 -6.94 -13.34
CA GLY A 89 -6.89 -6.89 -12.02
C GLY A 89 -8.02 -7.89 -11.84
N LYS A 90 -8.56 -8.47 -12.93
CA LYS A 90 -9.51 -9.57 -12.87
C LYS A 90 -8.88 -10.87 -12.34
N TYR A 91 -7.58 -11.03 -12.48
CA TYR A 91 -6.84 -12.24 -12.13
C TYR A 91 -5.91 -12.04 -10.93
N TYR A 92 -5.36 -10.84 -10.78
CA TYR A 92 -4.32 -10.55 -9.79
C TYR A 92 -4.67 -9.26 -9.03
N ASN A 93 -4.71 -9.36 -7.72
CA ASN A 93 -4.84 -8.19 -6.85
C ASN A 93 -3.51 -7.40 -6.77
N HIS A 94 -3.56 -6.19 -6.18
CA HIS A 94 -2.41 -5.30 -6.10
C HIS A 94 -1.22 -5.86 -5.31
N VAL A 95 -1.43 -6.71 -4.31
CA VAL A 95 -0.31 -7.28 -3.55
C VAL A 95 0.54 -8.19 -4.44
N VAL A 96 -0.11 -9.01 -5.28
CA VAL A 96 0.58 -9.91 -6.24
C VAL A 96 1.23 -9.12 -7.37
N SER A 97 0.49 -8.20 -7.98
CA SER A 97 1.01 -7.36 -9.08
C SER A 97 2.16 -6.47 -8.60
N GLY A 98 2.04 -5.90 -7.40
CA GLY A 98 3.09 -5.07 -6.79
C GLY A 98 4.34 -5.86 -6.46
N ALA A 99 4.21 -7.05 -5.90
CA ALA A 99 5.33 -7.94 -5.64
C ALA A 99 6.06 -8.34 -6.94
N TYR A 100 5.31 -8.61 -8.01
CA TYR A 100 5.88 -8.88 -9.33
C TYR A 100 6.69 -7.68 -9.85
N ILE A 101 6.14 -6.45 -9.76
CA ILE A 101 6.85 -5.22 -10.14
C ILE A 101 8.14 -5.10 -9.34
N ALA A 102 8.07 -5.21 -8.03
CA ALA A 102 9.22 -5.07 -7.13
C ALA A 102 10.31 -6.12 -7.43
N LYS A 103 9.93 -7.39 -7.56
CA LYS A 103 10.87 -8.47 -7.85
C LYS A 103 11.52 -8.32 -9.23
N SER A 104 10.74 -7.96 -10.25
CA SER A 104 11.24 -7.75 -11.61
C SER A 104 12.20 -6.57 -11.74
N ASN A 105 12.14 -5.61 -10.80
CA ASN A 105 13.07 -4.49 -10.71
C ASN A 105 14.21 -4.70 -9.72
N GLY A 106 14.42 -5.93 -9.24
CA GLY A 106 15.56 -6.30 -8.41
C GLY A 106 15.50 -5.83 -6.96
N LEU A 107 14.31 -5.50 -6.45
CA LEU A 107 14.18 -5.12 -5.05
C LEU A 107 14.42 -6.32 -4.13
N PRO A 108 14.95 -6.09 -2.90
CA PRO A 108 15.20 -7.14 -1.92
C PRO A 108 13.92 -7.92 -1.57
N ASP A 109 14.07 -9.21 -1.30
CA ASP A 109 12.94 -10.08 -0.95
C ASP A 109 12.14 -9.57 0.25
N LYS A 110 12.78 -8.91 1.21
CA LYS A 110 12.13 -8.30 2.35
C LYS A 110 11.10 -7.22 1.93
N ILE A 111 11.43 -6.38 0.95
CA ILE A 111 10.51 -5.38 0.39
C ILE A 111 9.39 -6.06 -0.42
N VAL A 112 9.74 -7.06 -1.23
CA VAL A 112 8.74 -7.84 -1.98
C VAL A 112 7.72 -8.48 -1.03
N HIS A 113 8.21 -9.05 0.08
CA HIS A 113 7.38 -9.65 1.11
C HIS A 113 6.49 -8.61 1.82
N MET A 114 7.02 -7.41 2.11
CA MET A 114 6.19 -6.32 2.67
C MET A 114 5.01 -5.98 1.76
N ILE A 115 5.23 -5.92 0.45
CA ILE A 115 4.18 -5.65 -0.53
C ILE A 115 3.16 -6.80 -0.56
N LEU A 116 3.59 -8.05 -0.48
CA LEU A 116 2.68 -9.21 -0.44
C LEU A 116 1.81 -9.25 0.82
N GLU A 117 2.40 -8.89 1.98
CA GLU A 117 1.80 -9.10 3.30
C GLU A 117 1.13 -7.87 3.90
N HIS A 118 1.18 -6.70 3.26
CA HIS A 118 0.62 -5.48 3.89
C HIS A 118 -0.90 -5.55 4.08
N SER A 119 -1.62 -6.30 3.26
CA SER A 119 -3.07 -6.41 3.34
C SER A 119 -3.50 -7.72 4.02
N ASP A 120 -4.16 -7.64 5.19
CA ASP A 120 -4.67 -8.82 5.92
C ASP A 120 -5.72 -9.61 5.13
N MET A 121 -6.43 -8.95 4.22
CA MET A 121 -7.51 -9.59 3.46
C MET A 121 -7.04 -10.33 2.21
N GLN A 122 -5.81 -10.15 1.78
CA GLN A 122 -5.37 -10.56 0.44
C GLN A 122 -3.99 -11.21 0.43
N SER A 123 -3.40 -11.46 1.59
CA SER A 123 -2.05 -12.00 1.67
C SER A 123 -1.94 -13.40 1.07
N PRO A 124 -1.10 -13.59 0.04
CA PRO A 124 -0.84 -14.91 -0.55
C PRO A 124 0.39 -15.59 0.04
N ALA A 125 1.14 -14.94 0.92
CA ALA A 125 2.41 -15.42 1.41
C ALA A 125 2.30 -16.03 2.81
N ASN A 126 3.35 -16.75 3.24
CA ASN A 126 3.47 -17.22 4.60
C ASN A 126 3.75 -16.05 5.54
N THR A 127 3.04 -16.00 6.65
CA THR A 127 3.25 -14.98 7.67
C THR A 127 4.64 -15.13 8.29
N TYR A 128 5.49 -14.16 8.00
CA TYR A 128 6.76 -13.95 8.67
C TYR A 128 6.82 -12.49 9.12
N ASP A 129 6.41 -12.27 10.36
CA ASP A 129 6.36 -10.93 10.93
C ASP A 129 7.75 -10.43 11.34
N TYR A 130 8.01 -9.18 11.03
CA TYR A 130 9.19 -8.44 11.46
C TYR A 130 8.81 -6.97 11.68
N PRO A 131 9.60 -6.20 12.44
CA PRO A 131 9.18 -4.89 12.92
C PRO A 131 8.70 -3.93 11.84
N GLU A 132 9.40 -3.86 10.70
CA GLU A 132 9.06 -2.94 9.61
C GLU A 132 7.71 -3.31 8.96
N LEU A 133 7.47 -4.59 8.71
CA LEU A 133 6.19 -5.07 8.18
C LEU A 133 5.06 -4.77 9.16
N MET A 134 5.23 -5.14 10.42
CA MET A 134 4.21 -4.92 11.45
C MET A 134 3.87 -3.45 11.62
N MET A 135 4.88 -2.58 11.69
CA MET A 135 4.69 -1.14 11.82
C MET A 135 3.96 -0.58 10.61
N MET A 136 4.45 -0.83 9.40
CA MET A 136 3.83 -0.35 8.16
C MET A 136 2.39 -0.82 8.04
N LYS A 137 2.14 -2.11 8.22
CA LYS A 137 0.81 -2.74 8.09
C LYS A 137 -0.21 -2.13 9.07
N LYS A 138 0.17 -1.88 10.33
CA LYS A 138 -0.74 -1.27 11.30
C LYS A 138 -1.03 0.19 10.99
N LEU A 139 -0.06 0.93 10.50
CA LEU A 139 -0.23 2.34 10.11
C LEU A 139 -1.05 2.46 8.83
N ASP A 140 -0.83 1.60 7.85
CA ASP A 140 -1.65 1.49 6.64
C ASP A 140 -3.12 1.21 6.99
N HIS A 141 -3.38 0.17 7.76
CA HIS A 141 -4.74 -0.18 8.21
C HIS A 141 -5.41 0.95 8.99
N MET A 142 -4.67 1.65 9.85
CA MET A 142 -5.21 2.78 10.60
C MET A 142 -5.64 3.90 9.63
N CYS A 143 -4.80 4.26 8.67
CA CYS A 143 -5.11 5.28 7.68
C CYS A 143 -6.32 4.89 6.83
N PHE A 144 -6.36 3.66 6.33
CA PHE A 144 -7.48 3.12 5.57
C PHE A 144 -8.77 3.11 6.38
N SER A 145 -8.74 2.63 7.63
CA SER A 145 -9.91 2.52 8.49
C SER A 145 -10.57 3.87 8.76
N ILE A 146 -9.78 4.94 8.93
CA ILE A 146 -10.31 6.30 9.11
C ILE A 146 -11.09 6.74 7.87
N ALA A 147 -10.52 6.54 6.67
CA ALA A 147 -11.20 6.89 5.43
C ALA A 147 -12.47 6.05 5.21
N TRP A 148 -12.42 4.76 5.47
CA TRP A 148 -13.56 3.86 5.36
C TRP A 148 -14.69 4.21 6.35
N MET A 149 -14.36 4.49 7.60
CA MET A 149 -15.38 4.90 8.61
C MET A 149 -16.06 6.22 8.24
N ALA A 150 -15.31 7.15 7.63
CA ALA A 150 -15.86 8.45 7.22
C ALA A 150 -16.67 8.37 5.91
N TYR A 151 -16.28 7.50 4.99
CA TYR A 151 -16.83 7.36 3.64
C TYR A 151 -17.09 5.89 3.26
N PRO A 152 -17.92 5.14 4.00
CA PRO A 152 -18.22 3.74 3.64
C PRO A 152 -19.05 3.69 2.35
N CYS A 153 -18.79 2.71 1.48
CA CYS A 153 -19.74 2.34 0.45
C CYS A 153 -21.04 1.83 1.11
N LYS A 154 -22.17 2.35 0.67
CA LYS A 154 -23.51 1.92 1.11
C LYS A 154 -23.94 0.69 0.35
#